data_bc12353d93c63c3c07bb9eb3eb0bc914
#
_entry.id   bc12353d93c63c3c07bb9eb3eb0bc914
#
_cell.length_a   1.000
_cell.length_b   1.000
_cell.length_c   1.000
_cell.angle_alpha   90.00
_cell.angle_beta   90.00
_cell.angle_gamma   90.00
#
_symmetry.space_group_name_H-M   'P 1'
#
loop_
_entity.id
_entity.type
_entity.pdbx_description
1 polymer ?
#
loop_
_entity_poly.entity_id
_entity_poly.type
_entity_poly.pdbx_seq_one_letter_code
_entity_poly.pdbx_strand_id
1 'polypeptide(L)'
;MRFVQYSVVIAKPPEMVLAAFTDFNHLKNWWGVERSFIELKRGGLYSLVWKVSPDTMGFVTTGIIAEYLPACQLKIENLVYFNPQRPVLGPMELMVLTTPERIGTTLTVVQSGYKNGPDWDWYYNVVKDAWPMVVLKIKDYLENVGD
;
A
#
# COMPACT_ATOMS: atom_id res chain seq x y z
N MET A 1 9.05 16.74 9.96
CA MET A 1 8.51 15.38 9.87
C MET A 1 8.41 14.96 8.41
N ARG A 2 8.94 13.80 8.08
CA ARG A 2 8.92 13.32 6.71
C ARG A 2 7.65 12.52 6.41
N PHE A 3 7.16 12.65 5.20
CA PHE A 3 6.10 11.79 4.68
C PHE A 3 6.29 11.64 3.16
N VAL A 4 5.68 10.62 2.60
CA VAL A 4 5.67 10.38 1.15
C VAL A 4 4.22 10.44 0.69
N GLN A 5 3.95 11.25 -0.33
CA GLN A 5 2.60 11.42 -0.87
C GLN A 5 2.66 11.48 -2.39
N TYR A 6 1.82 10.68 -3.03
CA TYR A 6 1.67 10.68 -4.49
C TYR A 6 0.21 10.48 -4.88
N SER A 7 -0.17 11.07 -6.01
CA SER A 7 -1.52 10.96 -6.54
C SER A 7 -1.48 10.65 -8.03
N VAL A 8 -2.53 9.96 -8.49
CA VAL A 8 -2.72 9.66 -9.91
C VAL A 8 -4.21 9.57 -10.20
N VAL A 9 -4.62 9.96 -11.42
CA VAL A 9 -6.01 9.80 -11.86
C VAL A 9 -6.13 8.48 -12.63
N ILE A 10 -7.10 7.65 -12.22
CA ILE A 10 -7.35 6.34 -12.82
C ILE A 10 -8.79 6.34 -13.37
N ALA A 11 -8.94 5.89 -14.62
CA ALA A 11 -10.25 5.88 -15.31
C ALA A 11 -11.10 4.68 -14.88
N LYS A 12 -11.34 4.56 -13.57
CA LYS A 12 -12.16 3.50 -12.96
C LYS A 12 -12.87 4.05 -11.73
N PRO A 13 -13.97 3.42 -11.27
CA PRO A 13 -14.70 3.89 -10.09
C PRO A 13 -13.88 3.79 -8.80
N PRO A 14 -14.18 4.64 -7.80
CA PRO A 14 -13.44 4.62 -6.53
C PRO A 14 -13.41 3.26 -5.83
N GLU A 15 -14.49 2.51 -5.84
CA GLU A 15 -14.57 1.19 -5.22
C GLU A 15 -13.55 0.23 -5.84
N MET A 16 -13.43 0.27 -7.16
CA MET A 16 -12.50 -0.59 -7.89
C MET A 16 -11.05 -0.19 -7.62
N VAL A 17 -10.79 1.11 -7.56
CA VAL A 17 -9.44 1.61 -7.27
C VAL A 17 -9.02 1.21 -5.86
N LEU A 18 -9.89 1.39 -4.87
CA LEU A 18 -9.56 1.01 -3.50
C LEU A 18 -9.40 -0.51 -3.36
N ALA A 19 -10.20 -1.30 -4.07
CA ALA A 19 -10.11 -2.77 -4.06
C ALA A 19 -8.75 -3.27 -4.54
N ALA A 20 -8.01 -2.48 -5.31
CA ALA A 20 -6.66 -2.85 -5.73
C ALA A 20 -5.71 -3.04 -4.54
N PHE A 21 -6.02 -2.43 -3.39
CA PHE A 21 -5.23 -2.55 -2.16
C PHE A 21 -5.75 -3.60 -1.19
N THR A 22 -6.94 -4.15 -1.43
CA THR A 22 -7.61 -5.03 -0.47
C THR A 22 -7.93 -6.42 -1.01
N ASP A 23 -8.05 -6.56 -2.32
CA ASP A 23 -8.37 -7.83 -2.96
C ASP A 23 -7.09 -8.56 -3.34
N PHE A 24 -6.92 -9.80 -2.86
CA PHE A 24 -5.69 -10.55 -3.10
C PHE A 24 -5.41 -10.76 -4.59
N ASN A 25 -6.45 -11.01 -5.41
CA ASN A 25 -6.24 -11.21 -6.84
C ASN A 25 -5.65 -9.97 -7.49
N HIS A 26 -6.11 -8.78 -7.10
CA HIS A 26 -5.53 -7.53 -7.58
C HIS A 26 -4.09 -7.36 -7.08
N LEU A 27 -3.89 -7.52 -5.77
CA LEU A 27 -2.57 -7.36 -5.14
C LEU A 27 -1.54 -8.30 -5.77
N LYS A 28 -1.93 -9.53 -6.04
CA LYS A 28 -1.06 -10.51 -6.70
C LYS A 28 -0.69 -10.06 -8.10
N ASN A 29 -1.66 -9.57 -8.87
CA ASN A 29 -1.46 -9.27 -10.29
C ASN A 29 -0.69 -7.98 -10.54
N TRP A 30 -0.95 -6.92 -9.76
CA TRP A 30 -0.25 -5.65 -10.02
C TRP A 30 0.96 -5.42 -9.13
N TRP A 31 0.98 -5.97 -7.92
CA TRP A 31 2.05 -5.71 -6.95
C TRP A 31 2.95 -6.92 -6.68
N GLY A 32 2.57 -8.08 -7.17
CA GLY A 32 3.35 -9.29 -6.94
C GLY A 32 3.28 -9.81 -5.52
N VAL A 33 2.23 -9.44 -4.78
CA VAL A 33 2.00 -9.96 -3.44
C VAL A 33 1.77 -11.45 -3.52
N GLU A 34 2.50 -12.23 -2.74
CA GLU A 34 2.41 -13.68 -2.76
C GLU A 34 1.39 -14.20 -1.76
N ARG A 35 1.25 -13.52 -0.61
CA ARG A 35 0.26 -13.85 0.41
C ARG A 35 -0.26 -12.58 1.05
N SER A 36 -1.52 -12.61 1.46
CA SER A 36 -2.11 -11.51 2.20
C SER A 36 -3.02 -12.05 3.30
N PHE A 37 -3.09 -11.30 4.40
CA PHE A 37 -4.02 -11.55 5.50
C PHE A 37 -4.70 -10.23 5.78
N ILE A 38 -5.94 -10.08 5.32
CA ILE A 38 -6.65 -8.80 5.41
C ILE A 38 -8.05 -9.06 5.97
N GLU A 39 -8.36 -8.37 7.07
CA GLU A 39 -9.69 -8.33 7.65
C GLU A 39 -10.24 -6.92 7.44
N LEU A 40 -11.17 -6.74 6.51
CA LEU A 40 -11.67 -5.41 6.10
C LEU A 40 -12.63 -4.83 7.13
N LYS A 41 -12.09 -4.42 8.25
CA LYS A 41 -12.84 -3.76 9.34
C LYS A 41 -11.88 -2.98 10.22
N ARG A 42 -12.39 -2.00 10.96
CA ARG A 42 -11.61 -1.30 11.97
C ARG A 42 -11.07 -2.31 12.98
N GLY A 43 -9.79 -2.23 13.29
CA GLY A 43 -9.09 -3.17 14.17
C GLY A 43 -8.63 -4.43 13.48
N GLY A 44 -8.99 -4.64 12.22
CA GLY A 44 -8.58 -5.82 11.47
C GLY A 44 -7.12 -5.78 11.04
N LEU A 45 -6.60 -6.95 10.69
CA LEU A 45 -5.23 -7.10 10.24
C LEU A 45 -5.11 -6.69 8.77
N TYR A 46 -4.00 -6.04 8.44
CA TYR A 46 -3.60 -5.79 7.06
C TYR A 46 -2.15 -6.25 6.91
N SER A 47 -1.94 -7.34 6.18
CA SER A 47 -0.61 -7.93 6.05
C SER A 47 -0.36 -8.39 4.62
N LEU A 48 0.76 -7.96 4.05
CA LEU A 48 1.19 -8.30 2.70
C LEU A 48 2.58 -8.91 2.75
N VAL A 49 2.79 -9.98 1.99
CA VAL A 49 4.06 -10.70 1.95
C VAL A 49 4.51 -10.87 0.50
N TRP A 50 5.79 -10.52 0.25
CA TRP A 50 6.43 -10.67 -1.06
C TRP A 50 7.67 -11.55 -0.97
N LYS A 51 8.00 -12.22 -2.07
CA LYS A 51 9.26 -12.95 -2.25
C LYS A 51 9.55 -13.97 -1.15
N VAL A 52 8.54 -14.77 -0.82
CA VAL A 52 8.69 -15.91 0.09
C VAL A 52 9.62 -16.94 -0.55
N SER A 53 10.55 -17.48 0.23
CA SER A 53 11.44 -18.55 -0.21
C SER A 53 11.56 -19.60 0.90
N PRO A 54 12.16 -20.78 0.60
CA PRO A 54 12.35 -21.78 1.65
C PRO A 54 13.19 -21.29 2.83
N ASP A 55 14.05 -20.30 2.60
CA ASP A 55 14.98 -19.81 3.61
C ASP A 55 14.52 -18.54 4.32
N THR A 56 13.48 -17.87 3.82
CA THR A 56 13.04 -16.60 4.39
C THR A 56 11.56 -16.33 4.12
N MET A 57 10.95 -15.56 5.02
CA MET A 57 9.59 -15.05 4.82
C MET A 57 9.48 -14.03 3.71
N GLY A 58 10.61 -13.52 3.21
CA GLY A 58 10.61 -12.43 2.23
C GLY A 58 10.37 -11.08 2.86
N PHE A 59 9.74 -10.16 2.11
CA PHE A 59 9.40 -8.84 2.61
C PHE A 59 7.97 -8.86 3.16
N VAL A 60 7.76 -8.20 4.30
CA VAL A 60 6.45 -8.15 4.94
C VAL A 60 6.11 -6.71 5.30
N THR A 61 4.89 -6.29 4.94
CA THR A 61 4.30 -5.06 5.44
C THR A 61 3.05 -5.46 6.21
N THR A 62 2.94 -5.09 7.47
CA THR A 62 1.82 -5.48 8.30
C THR A 62 1.41 -4.34 9.23
N GLY A 63 0.12 -4.21 9.47
CA GLY A 63 -0.42 -3.20 10.36
C GLY A 63 -1.86 -3.49 10.71
N ILE A 64 -2.50 -2.52 11.35
CA ILE A 64 -3.89 -2.62 11.81
C ILE A 64 -4.73 -1.59 11.06
N ILE A 65 -5.88 -2.02 10.55
CA ILE A 65 -6.80 -1.12 9.87
C ILE A 65 -7.43 -0.19 10.89
N ALA A 66 -7.16 1.10 10.77
CA ALA A 66 -7.76 2.13 11.61
C ALA A 66 -9.06 2.65 11.04
N GLU A 67 -9.19 2.66 9.70
CA GLU A 67 -10.40 3.10 9.03
C GLU A 67 -10.52 2.40 7.69
N TYR A 68 -11.72 1.95 7.36
CA TYR A 68 -12.03 1.39 6.04
C TYR A 68 -13.40 1.84 5.59
N LEU A 69 -13.43 2.62 4.52
CA LEU A 69 -14.65 3.08 3.84
C LEU A 69 -14.52 2.65 2.37
N PRO A 70 -15.31 1.65 1.91
CA PRO A 70 -15.05 0.93 0.65
C PRO A 70 -14.88 1.78 -0.60
N ALA A 71 -15.45 2.98 -0.64
CA ALA A 71 -15.37 3.84 -1.81
C ALA A 71 -14.48 5.06 -1.61
N CYS A 72 -13.80 5.21 -0.47
CA CYS A 72 -13.05 6.45 -0.23
C CYS A 72 -11.77 6.32 0.59
N GLN A 73 -11.63 5.34 1.48
CA GLN A 73 -10.47 5.39 2.38
C GLN A 73 -10.10 4.03 2.96
N LEU A 74 -8.79 3.78 2.99
CA LEU A 74 -8.18 2.73 3.79
C LEU A 74 -7.04 3.37 4.58
N LYS A 75 -7.13 3.34 5.90
CA LYS A 75 -6.07 3.85 6.77
C LYS A 75 -5.51 2.71 7.60
N ILE A 76 -4.19 2.56 7.57
CA ILE A 76 -3.49 1.52 8.32
C ILE A 76 -2.56 2.20 9.31
N GLU A 77 -2.69 1.83 10.58
CA GLU A 77 -1.83 2.31 11.67
C GLU A 77 -0.94 1.19 12.16
N ASN A 78 0.08 1.56 12.91
CA ASN A 78 1.07 0.62 13.45
C ASN A 78 1.65 -0.26 12.33
N LEU A 79 1.94 0.39 11.20
CA LEU A 79 2.49 -0.29 10.04
C LEU A 79 3.96 -0.59 10.28
N VAL A 80 4.32 -1.85 10.11
CA VAL A 80 5.68 -2.35 10.33
C VAL A 80 6.18 -2.95 9.02
N TYR A 81 7.41 -2.60 8.67
CA TYR A 81 8.08 -3.14 7.50
C TYR A 81 9.20 -4.08 7.92
N PHE A 82 9.15 -5.29 7.40
CA PHE A 82 10.16 -6.32 7.63
C PHE A 82 10.93 -6.60 6.33
N ASN A 83 12.25 -6.48 6.42
CA ASN A 83 13.18 -6.87 5.36
C ASN A 83 14.22 -7.80 6.00
N PRO A 84 14.43 -9.03 5.48
CA PRO A 84 15.31 -10.00 6.14
C PRO A 84 16.75 -9.53 6.35
N GLN A 85 17.18 -8.52 5.60
CA GLN A 85 18.55 -8.02 5.65
C GLN A 85 18.71 -6.74 6.45
N ARG A 86 17.63 -6.27 7.10
CA ARG A 86 17.64 -5.00 7.82
C ARG A 86 16.84 -5.08 9.11
N PRO A 87 17.05 -4.16 10.05
CA PRO A 87 16.19 -4.08 11.23
C PRO A 87 14.73 -3.83 10.86
N VAL A 88 13.82 -4.30 11.69
CA VAL A 88 12.40 -4.03 11.54
C VAL A 88 12.15 -2.55 11.75
N LEU A 89 11.39 -1.92 10.84
CA LEU A 89 11.07 -0.50 10.88
C LEU A 89 9.57 -0.29 11.13
N GLY A 90 9.26 0.56 12.07
CA GLY A 90 7.89 0.90 12.45
C GLY A 90 7.83 1.50 13.85
N PRO A 91 6.63 1.85 14.34
CA PRO A 91 5.37 1.87 13.59
C PRO A 91 5.23 3.09 12.70
N MET A 92 4.56 2.90 11.57
CA MET A 92 4.26 3.94 10.59
C MET A 92 2.75 3.99 10.33
N GLU A 93 2.33 4.87 9.41
CA GLU A 93 0.96 4.94 8.92
C GLU A 93 0.94 4.94 7.40
N LEU A 94 -0.06 4.29 6.83
CA LEU A 94 -0.36 4.35 5.42
C LEU A 94 -1.81 4.75 5.23
N MET A 95 -2.05 5.75 4.39
CA MET A 95 -3.39 6.17 4.04
C MET A 95 -3.56 6.04 2.53
N VAL A 96 -4.64 5.38 2.12
CA VAL A 96 -5.05 5.28 0.73
C VAL A 96 -6.39 5.96 0.59
N LEU A 97 -6.44 7.00 -0.24
CA LEU A 97 -7.65 7.79 -0.46
C LEU A 97 -8.08 7.69 -1.91
N THR A 98 -9.39 7.53 -2.13
CA THR A 98 -9.96 7.53 -3.47
C THR A 98 -11.04 8.60 -3.54
N THR A 99 -10.83 9.57 -4.43
CA THR A 99 -11.73 10.71 -4.59
C THR A 99 -12.35 10.65 -5.98
N PRO A 100 -13.70 10.64 -6.09
CA PRO A 100 -14.35 10.62 -7.39
C PRO A 100 -13.97 11.85 -8.21
N GLU A 101 -13.71 11.64 -9.48
CA GLU A 101 -13.45 12.67 -10.45
C GLU A 101 -14.47 12.58 -11.58
N ARG A 102 -14.45 13.57 -12.47
CA ARG A 102 -15.38 13.62 -13.62
C ARG A 102 -15.27 12.36 -14.49
N ILE A 103 -14.07 11.83 -14.67
CA ILE A 103 -13.81 10.70 -15.56
C ILE A 103 -13.03 9.59 -14.84
N GLY A 104 -13.33 9.35 -13.58
CA GLY A 104 -12.66 8.29 -12.84
C GLY A 104 -12.42 8.65 -11.39
N THR A 105 -11.23 8.38 -10.91
CA THR A 105 -10.88 8.51 -9.49
C THR A 105 -9.47 9.05 -9.34
N THR A 106 -9.29 10.00 -8.42
CA THR A 106 -7.95 10.36 -7.95
C THR A 106 -7.57 9.43 -6.82
N LEU A 107 -6.54 8.63 -7.03
CA LEU A 107 -5.90 7.81 -6.01
C LEU A 107 -4.80 8.63 -5.35
N THR A 108 -4.83 8.74 -4.03
CA THR A 108 -3.77 9.39 -3.26
C THR A 108 -3.26 8.42 -2.21
N VAL A 109 -1.93 8.23 -2.15
CA VAL A 109 -1.29 7.42 -1.13
C VAL A 109 -0.40 8.33 -0.28
N VAL A 110 -0.48 8.15 1.04
CA VAL A 110 0.33 8.92 1.99
C VAL A 110 0.94 7.95 2.98
N GLN A 111 2.26 7.90 3.05
CA GLN A 111 2.97 7.11 4.05
C GLN A 111 3.76 8.04 4.97
N SER A 112 3.56 7.91 6.26
CA SER A 112 4.11 8.80 7.28
C SER A 112 4.58 8.00 8.49
N GLY A 113 5.23 8.70 9.43
CA GLY A 113 5.72 8.09 10.67
C GLY A 113 7.18 7.67 10.59
N TYR A 114 7.92 8.16 9.59
CA TYR A 114 9.36 7.88 9.48
C TYR A 114 10.11 8.49 10.65
N LYS A 115 11.01 7.72 11.23
CA LYS A 115 11.88 8.16 12.32
C LYS A 115 13.24 8.58 11.73
N ASN A 116 14.19 8.89 12.61
CA ASN A 116 15.54 9.28 12.21
C ASN A 116 16.50 8.10 12.32
N GLY A 117 17.58 8.16 11.56
CA GLY A 117 18.65 7.17 11.59
C GLY A 117 18.96 6.61 10.21
N PRO A 118 20.11 5.88 10.07
CA PRO A 118 20.56 5.41 8.74
C PRO A 118 19.58 4.44 8.08
N ASP A 119 18.99 3.51 8.83
CA ASP A 119 18.02 2.55 8.27
C ASP A 119 16.75 3.26 7.85
N TRP A 120 16.31 4.26 8.65
CA TRP A 120 15.13 5.06 8.31
C TRP A 120 15.36 5.94 7.10
N ASP A 121 16.54 6.54 6.97
CA ASP A 121 16.91 7.35 5.81
C ASP A 121 16.93 6.50 4.55
N TRP A 122 17.50 5.30 4.62
CA TRP A 122 17.48 4.35 3.52
C TRP A 122 16.06 4.00 3.11
N TYR A 123 15.22 3.63 4.07
CA TYR A 123 13.85 3.21 3.80
C TYR A 123 13.01 4.36 3.22
N TYR A 124 13.13 5.55 3.81
CA TYR A 124 12.44 6.74 3.31
C TYR A 124 12.77 7.00 1.83
N ASN A 125 14.03 6.94 1.46
CA ASN A 125 14.45 7.16 0.09
C ASN A 125 13.95 6.07 -0.85
N VAL A 126 13.96 4.81 -0.43
CA VAL A 126 13.40 3.69 -1.20
C VAL A 126 11.91 3.90 -1.46
N VAL A 127 11.15 4.24 -0.44
CA VAL A 127 9.70 4.45 -0.54
C VAL A 127 9.38 5.67 -1.40
N LYS A 128 10.13 6.75 -1.22
CA LYS A 128 9.95 7.98 -2.00
C LYS A 128 10.15 7.74 -3.49
N ASP A 129 11.12 6.90 -3.85
CA ASP A 129 11.38 6.56 -5.25
C ASP A 129 10.41 5.51 -5.79
N ALA A 130 9.89 4.63 -4.91
CA ALA A 130 9.02 3.53 -5.33
C ALA A 130 7.57 3.95 -5.60
N TRP A 131 6.98 4.80 -4.74
CA TRP A 131 5.56 5.15 -4.87
C TRP A 131 5.17 5.75 -6.21
N PRO A 132 5.96 6.65 -6.86
CA PRO A 132 5.61 7.12 -8.20
C PRO A 132 5.44 5.99 -9.20
N MET A 133 6.31 4.98 -9.13
CA MET A 133 6.25 3.82 -10.01
C MET A 133 5.07 2.92 -9.65
N VAL A 134 4.80 2.76 -8.36
CA VAL A 134 3.71 1.93 -7.85
C VAL A 134 2.36 2.48 -8.30
N VAL A 135 2.11 3.79 -8.15
CA VAL A 135 0.82 4.37 -8.55
C VAL A 135 0.59 4.28 -10.06
N LEU A 136 1.66 4.40 -10.86
CA LEU A 136 1.55 4.20 -12.31
C LEU A 136 1.26 2.75 -12.67
N LYS A 137 1.82 1.82 -11.91
CA LYS A 137 1.58 0.39 -12.09
C LYS A 137 0.13 0.03 -11.81
N ILE A 138 -0.45 0.57 -10.73
CA ILE A 138 -1.86 0.39 -10.41
C ILE A 138 -2.75 0.94 -11.53
N LYS A 139 -2.45 2.16 -11.98
CA LYS A 139 -3.19 2.81 -13.06
C LYS A 139 -3.18 1.94 -14.32
N ASP A 140 -2.01 1.53 -14.76
CA ASP A 140 -1.88 0.70 -15.95
C ASP A 140 -2.65 -0.62 -15.81
N TYR A 141 -2.52 -1.27 -14.67
CA TYR A 141 -3.23 -2.53 -14.41
C TYR A 141 -4.74 -2.34 -14.43
N LEU A 142 -5.27 -1.38 -13.68
CA LEU A 142 -6.71 -1.19 -13.55
C LEU A 142 -7.36 -0.73 -14.85
N GLU A 143 -6.70 0.13 -15.61
CA GLU A 143 -7.24 0.64 -16.87
C GLU A 143 -7.24 -0.40 -17.98
N ASN A 144 -6.49 -1.49 -17.81
CA ASN A 144 -6.40 -2.59 -18.78
C ASN A 144 -7.08 -3.87 -18.33
N VAL A 145 -7.58 -3.92 -17.10
CA VAL A 145 -8.35 -5.07 -16.61
C VAL A 145 -9.81 -4.92 -17.02
N GLY A 146 -10.46 -6.02 -17.38
CA GLY A 146 -11.88 -6.00 -17.72
C GLY A 146 -12.78 -5.64 -16.55
N ASP A 147 -13.92 -5.08 -16.83
CA ASP A 147 -14.94 -4.74 -15.83
C ASP A 147 -15.60 -5.98 -15.25
#